data_8be180ea747a19c2272c3b4638b177a2
#
_entry.id   8be180ea747a19c2272c3b4638b177a2
#
_cell.length_a   1.000
_cell.length_b   1.000
_cell.length_c   1.000
_cell.angle_alpha   90.00
_cell.angle_beta   90.00
_cell.angle_gamma   90.00
#
_symmetry.space_group_name_H-M   'P 1'
#
loop_
_entity.id
_entity.type
_entity.pdbx_description
1 polymer ?
#
loop_
_entity_poly.entity_id
_entity_poly.type
_entity_poly.pdbx_seq_one_letter_code
_entity_poly.pdbx_strand_id
1 'polypeptide(L)'
;AFHREVDTATHYVSWTIPKRDGSKRTITSPKPELKAAQRWVLSNVVERLPVHGAAHGFVAGRSILTNALAHQGADVVVKVDLKDFFPSVTWRRVKGLLRKGGLREGTSTLLSLLSTEAPREAVQFRGKLLHVAKGPRALPQGAPTTSPGITNALCLKLDKRLSALAKRLGFTYTRYADDLTFSWTKAKQPKPRRTQRPPVAVLLSRVQEVVEAEGRFRVHPDKTRVARKGTRQRVTGLVVNAAGKDAPAARVPRDVVRQLRAAIHNRK
;
A
#
# COMPACT_ATOMS: atom_id res chain seq x y z
N ALA A 1 6.03 19.43 -18.75
CA ALA A 1 5.13 18.52 -18.03
C ALA A 1 3.64 18.86 -18.26
N PHE A 2 3.33 20.06 -18.80
CA PHE A 2 1.96 20.59 -18.90
C PHE A 2 1.52 20.92 -20.33
N HIS A 3 2.31 20.56 -21.35
CA HIS A 3 1.96 20.84 -22.72
C HIS A 3 0.67 20.14 -23.12
N ARG A 4 -0.27 20.92 -23.62
CA ARG A 4 -1.55 20.45 -24.18
C ARG A 4 -1.41 19.90 -25.61
N GLU A 5 -0.25 20.02 -26.21
CA GLU A 5 -0.02 19.46 -27.52
C GLU A 5 -0.12 17.95 -27.49
N VAL A 6 -0.71 17.40 -28.51
CA VAL A 6 -0.92 15.98 -28.77
C VAL A 6 0.43 15.30 -29.05
N ASP A 7 1.42 15.63 -28.22
CA ASP A 7 2.73 15.04 -28.30
C ASP A 7 2.71 13.63 -27.70
N THR A 8 3.24 12.70 -28.47
CA THR A 8 3.46 11.31 -28.11
C THR A 8 4.39 11.12 -26.89
N ALA A 9 5.10 12.17 -26.50
CA ALA A 9 6.04 12.15 -25.38
C ALA A 9 5.30 12.19 -24.03
N THR A 10 4.98 11.05 -23.48
CA THR A 10 4.60 10.96 -22.06
C THR A 10 5.86 11.13 -21.20
N HIS A 11 5.73 11.76 -20.02
CA HIS A 11 6.82 11.84 -19.04
C HIS A 11 7.02 10.54 -18.26
N TYR A 12 6.33 9.47 -18.64
CA TYR A 12 6.36 8.16 -18.02
C TYR A 12 6.63 7.08 -19.07
N VAL A 13 7.26 6.00 -18.63
CA VAL A 13 7.38 4.74 -19.37
C VAL A 13 6.50 3.72 -18.67
N SER A 14 5.69 3.01 -19.43
CA SER A 14 4.81 1.95 -18.90
C SER A 14 5.08 0.62 -19.56
N TRP A 15 5.05 -0.45 -18.77
CA TRP A 15 5.13 -1.83 -19.24
C TRP A 15 4.21 -2.73 -18.41
N THR A 16 3.96 -3.92 -18.89
CA THR A 16 3.11 -4.88 -18.18
C THR A 16 3.91 -6.04 -17.63
N ILE A 17 3.55 -6.47 -16.43
CA ILE A 17 4.07 -7.70 -15.81
C ILE A 17 2.92 -8.66 -15.53
N PRO A 18 3.13 -10.00 -15.65
CA PRO A 18 2.11 -10.98 -15.32
C PRO A 18 1.88 -11.01 -13.80
N LYS A 19 0.61 -11.13 -13.39
CA LYS A 19 0.24 -11.47 -12.02
C LYS A 19 0.16 -12.98 -11.85
N ARG A 20 0.09 -13.44 -10.60
CA ARG A 20 -0.04 -14.87 -10.28
C ARG A 20 -1.35 -15.50 -10.77
N ASP A 21 -2.37 -14.71 -10.95
CA ASP A 21 -3.70 -15.11 -11.48
C ASP A 21 -3.78 -15.07 -13.02
N GLY A 22 -2.65 -14.86 -13.70
CA GLY A 22 -2.56 -14.75 -15.16
C GLY A 22 -2.94 -13.38 -15.72
N SER A 23 -3.54 -12.49 -14.93
CA SER A 23 -3.83 -11.12 -15.37
C SER A 23 -2.57 -10.28 -15.47
N LYS A 24 -2.63 -9.16 -16.19
CA LYS A 24 -1.49 -8.23 -16.36
C LYS A 24 -1.59 -7.07 -15.38
N ARG A 25 -0.43 -6.63 -14.87
CA ARG A 25 -0.30 -5.40 -14.08
C ARG A 25 0.51 -4.40 -14.87
N THR A 26 -0.02 -3.22 -15.12
CA THR A 26 0.75 -2.12 -15.69
C THR A 26 1.62 -1.50 -14.61
N ILE A 27 2.90 -1.38 -14.91
CA ILE A 27 3.89 -0.67 -14.11
C ILE A 27 4.24 0.60 -14.84
N THR A 28 4.25 1.72 -14.13
CA THR A 28 4.54 3.03 -14.69
C THR A 28 5.68 3.67 -13.93
N SER A 29 6.71 4.11 -14.62
CA SER A 29 7.89 4.78 -14.06
C SER A 29 8.09 6.14 -14.69
N PRO A 30 8.38 7.20 -13.91
CA PRO A 30 8.72 8.51 -14.47
C PRO A 30 10.05 8.46 -15.21
N LYS A 31 10.15 9.20 -16.33
CA LYS A 31 11.39 9.44 -17.05
C LYS A 31 12.39 10.21 -16.16
N PRO A 32 13.70 10.23 -16.48
CA PRO A 32 14.74 10.76 -15.58
C PRO A 32 14.50 12.17 -15.06
N GLU A 33 14.10 13.09 -15.92
CA GLU A 33 13.84 14.49 -15.55
C GLU A 33 12.66 14.62 -14.56
N LEU A 34 11.52 13.99 -14.89
CA LEU A 34 10.37 13.97 -13.99
C LEU A 34 10.71 13.24 -12.68
N LYS A 35 11.51 12.17 -12.75
CA LYS A 35 11.96 11.43 -11.58
C LYS A 35 12.82 12.31 -10.66
N ALA A 36 13.69 13.13 -11.21
CA ALA A 36 14.51 14.09 -10.45
C ALA A 36 13.61 15.13 -9.75
N ALA A 37 12.67 15.73 -10.47
CA ALA A 37 11.68 16.63 -9.86
C ALA A 37 10.84 15.96 -8.76
N GLN A 38 10.37 14.73 -8.97
CA GLN A 38 9.63 13.98 -7.97
C GLN A 38 10.48 13.63 -6.74
N ARG A 39 11.77 13.33 -6.89
CA ARG A 39 12.67 13.12 -5.76
C ARG A 39 12.80 14.39 -4.92
N TRP A 40 12.97 15.53 -5.56
CA TRP A 40 13.00 16.82 -4.87
C TRP A 40 11.70 17.05 -4.08
N VAL A 41 10.53 16.81 -4.71
CA VAL A 41 9.22 16.92 -4.04
C VAL A 41 9.11 15.96 -2.86
N LEU A 42 9.59 14.72 -3.01
CA LEU A 42 9.60 13.73 -1.93
C LEU A 42 10.38 14.26 -0.72
N SER A 43 11.66 14.59 -0.91
CA SER A 43 12.56 14.94 0.20
C SER A 43 12.23 16.29 0.85
N ASN A 44 11.76 17.28 0.07
CA ASN A 44 11.55 18.64 0.58
C ASN A 44 10.12 18.92 1.05
N VAL A 45 9.15 18.13 0.59
CA VAL A 45 7.73 18.38 0.89
C VAL A 45 7.07 17.16 1.52
N VAL A 46 7.10 16.00 0.84
CA VAL A 46 6.27 14.85 1.22
C VAL A 46 6.76 14.19 2.51
N GLU A 47 8.09 14.05 2.70
CA GLU A 47 8.69 13.45 3.90
C GLU A 47 8.49 14.29 5.17
N ARG A 48 8.11 15.56 5.02
CA ARG A 48 7.75 16.44 6.14
C ARG A 48 6.28 16.31 6.58
N LEU A 49 5.45 15.61 5.80
CA LEU A 49 4.06 15.40 6.15
C LEU A 49 3.94 14.32 7.23
N PRO A 50 2.98 14.46 8.17
CA PRO A 50 2.81 13.51 9.26
C PRO A 50 2.33 12.15 8.74
N VAL A 51 2.95 11.08 9.25
CA VAL A 51 2.60 9.69 8.96
C VAL A 51 2.26 8.97 10.26
N HIS A 52 1.27 8.08 10.24
CA HIS A 52 0.86 7.35 11.44
C HIS A 52 1.84 6.24 11.81
N GLY A 53 1.97 5.99 13.12
CA GLY A 53 2.84 4.95 13.65
C GLY A 53 2.53 3.52 13.19
N ALA A 54 1.35 3.22 12.68
CA ALA A 54 0.99 1.91 12.13
C ALA A 54 1.48 1.69 10.68
N ALA A 55 1.91 2.73 9.96
CA ALA A 55 2.44 2.59 8.60
C ALA A 55 3.86 2.04 8.63
N HIS A 56 4.12 0.89 8.00
CA HIS A 56 5.43 0.25 7.90
C HIS A 56 6.00 0.26 6.48
N GLY A 57 5.16 0.34 5.45
CA GLY A 57 5.61 0.42 4.07
C GLY A 57 6.12 1.82 3.72
N PHE A 58 7.29 1.91 3.10
CA PHE A 58 7.88 3.15 2.60
C PHE A 58 8.09 4.24 3.68
N VAL A 59 8.41 3.84 4.89
CA VAL A 59 8.73 4.73 6.01
C VAL A 59 10.16 4.45 6.43
N ALA A 60 10.95 5.51 6.63
CA ALA A 60 12.33 5.40 7.08
C ALA A 60 12.42 4.61 8.41
N GLY A 61 13.42 3.74 8.52
CA GLY A 61 13.63 2.87 9.69
C GLY A 61 12.61 1.72 9.83
N ARG A 62 11.67 1.54 8.87
CA ARG A 62 10.69 0.45 8.85
C ARG A 62 10.87 -0.47 7.65
N SER A 63 10.42 -1.71 7.79
CA SER A 63 10.60 -2.75 6.79
C SER A 63 9.48 -3.79 6.84
N ILE A 64 9.52 -4.75 5.92
CA ILE A 64 8.68 -5.95 5.96
C ILE A 64 8.87 -6.73 7.27
N LEU A 65 10.09 -6.71 7.82
CA LEU A 65 10.42 -7.37 9.09
C LEU A 65 9.73 -6.67 10.27
N THR A 66 9.88 -5.35 10.40
CA THR A 66 9.23 -4.60 11.48
C THR A 66 7.71 -4.73 11.44
N ASN A 67 7.12 -4.81 10.23
CA ASN A 67 5.69 -5.06 10.05
C ASN A 67 5.31 -6.48 10.53
N ALA A 68 6.07 -7.50 10.15
CA ALA A 68 5.81 -8.88 10.54
C ALA A 68 5.97 -9.12 12.05
N LEU A 69 6.99 -8.52 12.67
CA LEU A 69 7.27 -8.65 14.11
C LEU A 69 6.11 -8.14 14.97
N ALA A 70 5.37 -7.11 14.54
CA ALA A 70 4.19 -6.63 15.26
C ALA A 70 3.10 -7.71 15.43
N HIS A 71 3.08 -8.71 14.55
CA HIS A 71 2.06 -9.77 14.48
C HIS A 71 2.58 -11.16 14.87
N GLN A 72 3.79 -11.22 15.41
CA GLN A 72 4.41 -12.48 15.82
C GLN A 72 3.59 -13.22 16.87
N GLY A 73 3.48 -14.56 16.70
CA GLY A 73 2.85 -15.46 17.64
C GLY A 73 1.35 -15.25 17.83
N ALA A 74 0.69 -14.57 16.89
CA ALA A 74 -0.74 -14.33 16.97
C ALA A 74 -1.56 -15.63 16.84
N ASP A 75 -2.68 -15.70 17.56
CA ASP A 75 -3.65 -16.79 17.39
C ASP A 75 -4.46 -16.64 16.10
N VAL A 76 -4.68 -15.39 15.68
CA VAL A 76 -5.35 -15.06 14.42
C VAL A 76 -4.68 -13.86 13.76
N VAL A 77 -4.45 -13.96 12.45
CA VAL A 77 -4.01 -12.85 11.58
C VAL A 77 -5.10 -12.63 10.52
N VAL A 78 -5.57 -11.40 10.42
CA VAL A 78 -6.54 -10.94 9.42
C VAL A 78 -5.84 -9.95 8.50
N LYS A 79 -5.89 -10.22 7.20
CA LYS A 79 -5.35 -9.33 6.16
C LYS A 79 -6.48 -8.80 5.31
N VAL A 80 -6.44 -7.51 5.03
CA VAL A 80 -7.40 -6.81 4.19
C VAL A 80 -6.60 -5.97 3.19
N ASP A 81 -6.90 -6.09 1.91
CA ASP A 81 -6.22 -5.39 0.82
C ASP A 81 -7.11 -4.23 0.32
N LEU A 82 -6.51 -3.08 0.05
CA LEU A 82 -7.22 -1.94 -0.53
C LEU A 82 -7.16 -2.01 -2.06
N LYS A 83 -8.35 -2.00 -2.69
CA LYS A 83 -8.45 -2.04 -4.16
C LYS A 83 -7.91 -0.76 -4.78
N ASP A 84 -7.13 -0.90 -5.86
CA ASP A 84 -6.62 0.21 -6.68
C ASP A 84 -6.02 1.36 -5.84
N PHE A 85 -5.23 1.01 -4.82
CA PHE A 85 -4.77 1.93 -3.78
C PHE A 85 -4.18 3.23 -4.33
N PHE A 86 -3.14 3.16 -5.17
CA PHE A 86 -2.54 4.34 -5.79
C PHE A 86 -3.47 5.02 -6.81
N PRO A 87 -4.07 4.30 -7.78
CA PRO A 87 -4.97 4.91 -8.75
C PRO A 87 -6.23 5.56 -8.16
N SER A 88 -6.65 5.16 -6.95
CA SER A 88 -7.77 5.80 -6.25
C SER A 88 -7.45 7.21 -5.72
N VAL A 89 -6.16 7.56 -5.66
CA VAL A 89 -5.69 8.87 -5.18
C VAL A 89 -5.53 9.84 -6.35
N THR A 90 -6.58 10.60 -6.64
CA THR A 90 -6.58 11.61 -7.71
C THR A 90 -5.69 12.81 -7.36
N TRP A 91 -5.27 13.56 -8.39
CA TRP A 91 -4.49 14.79 -8.22
C TRP A 91 -5.17 15.82 -7.29
N ARG A 92 -6.52 15.87 -7.29
CA ARG A 92 -7.29 16.74 -6.38
C ARG A 92 -7.09 16.37 -4.92
N ARG A 93 -7.01 15.06 -4.61
CA ARG A 93 -6.73 14.59 -3.24
C ARG A 93 -5.30 14.93 -2.83
N VAL A 94 -4.33 14.76 -3.74
CA VAL A 94 -2.93 15.15 -3.50
C VAL A 94 -2.84 16.65 -3.25
N LYS A 95 -3.48 17.47 -4.09
CA LYS A 95 -3.57 18.93 -3.91
C LYS A 95 -4.17 19.28 -2.55
N GLY A 96 -5.29 18.66 -2.18
CA GLY A 96 -5.94 18.88 -0.87
C GLY A 96 -5.05 18.51 0.32
N LEU A 97 -4.24 17.44 0.21
CA LEU A 97 -3.24 17.08 1.22
C LEU A 97 -2.17 18.18 1.35
N LEU A 98 -1.61 18.64 0.23
CA LEU A 98 -0.56 19.66 0.21
C LEU A 98 -1.06 21.00 0.75
N ARG A 99 -2.31 21.36 0.43
CA ARG A 99 -3.00 22.54 1.00
C ARG A 99 -3.13 22.44 2.53
N LYS A 100 -3.55 21.29 3.03
CA LYS A 100 -3.61 21.03 4.49
C LYS A 100 -2.23 21.05 5.14
N GLY A 101 -1.19 20.71 4.39
CA GLY A 101 0.21 20.86 4.81
C GLY A 101 0.75 22.28 4.78
N GLY A 102 -0.07 23.29 4.44
CA GLY A 102 0.31 24.70 4.49
C GLY A 102 0.81 25.30 3.16
N LEU A 103 0.81 24.54 2.06
CA LEU A 103 1.26 25.07 0.77
C LEU A 103 0.18 25.93 0.11
N ARG A 104 0.61 26.96 -0.64
CA ARG A 104 -0.28 27.84 -1.42
C ARG A 104 -0.96 27.06 -2.55
N GLU A 105 -2.08 27.56 -3.04
CA GLU A 105 -2.93 26.95 -4.07
C GLU A 105 -2.16 26.58 -5.34
N GLY A 106 -1.43 27.53 -5.93
CA GLY A 106 -0.66 27.31 -7.15
C GLY A 106 0.42 26.25 -6.99
N THR A 107 1.20 26.32 -5.89
CA THR A 107 2.24 25.33 -5.56
C THR A 107 1.64 23.95 -5.36
N SER A 108 0.54 23.84 -4.61
CA SER A 108 -0.15 22.56 -4.38
C SER A 108 -0.67 21.96 -5.68
N THR A 109 -1.18 22.80 -6.59
CA THR A 109 -1.62 22.37 -7.92
C THR A 109 -0.44 21.84 -8.74
N LEU A 110 0.66 22.60 -8.83
CA LEU A 110 1.85 22.20 -9.57
C LEU A 110 2.41 20.88 -9.07
N LEU A 111 2.67 20.76 -7.77
CA LEU A 111 3.25 19.55 -7.17
C LEU A 111 2.33 18.33 -7.28
N SER A 112 1.01 18.54 -7.21
CA SER A 112 0.05 17.45 -7.41
C SER A 112 0.05 16.94 -8.86
N LEU A 113 0.20 17.81 -9.83
CA LEU A 113 0.29 17.45 -11.25
C LEU A 113 1.63 16.75 -11.57
N LEU A 114 2.75 17.19 -10.99
CA LEU A 114 4.04 16.50 -11.10
C LEU A 114 4.01 15.07 -10.52
N SER A 115 3.22 14.85 -9.48
CA SER A 115 3.13 13.55 -8.78
C SER A 115 2.10 12.60 -9.38
N THR A 116 1.26 13.04 -10.31
CA THR A 116 0.14 12.24 -10.84
C THR A 116 0.18 12.14 -12.35
N GLU A 117 -0.39 11.08 -12.89
CA GLU A 117 -0.51 10.80 -14.31
C GLU A 117 -1.97 10.52 -14.69
N ALA A 118 -2.36 10.91 -15.92
CA ALA A 118 -3.56 10.41 -16.58
C ALA A 118 -3.12 9.34 -17.58
N PRO A 119 -3.45 8.05 -17.34
CA PRO A 119 -3.15 6.99 -18.29
C PRO A 119 -3.79 7.31 -19.64
N ARG A 120 -3.06 7.12 -20.74
CA ARG A 120 -3.52 7.44 -22.09
C ARG A 120 -3.56 6.18 -22.94
N GLU A 121 -4.43 6.19 -23.93
CA GLU A 121 -4.51 5.18 -24.97
C GLU A 121 -4.38 5.84 -26.33
N ALA A 122 -3.59 5.22 -27.21
CA ALA A 122 -3.49 5.67 -28.60
C ALA A 122 -4.73 5.16 -29.36
N VAL A 123 -5.51 6.06 -29.91
CA VAL A 123 -6.71 5.75 -30.70
C VAL A 123 -6.55 6.36 -32.09
N GLN A 124 -6.78 5.57 -33.12
CA GLN A 124 -6.78 6.07 -34.50
C GLN A 124 -8.16 6.63 -34.83
N PHE A 125 -8.21 7.94 -35.11
CA PHE A 125 -9.45 8.62 -35.46
C PHE A 125 -9.25 9.47 -36.70
N ARG A 126 -10.03 9.21 -37.77
CA ARG A 126 -9.95 9.92 -39.05
C ARG A 126 -8.53 10.01 -39.60
N GLY A 127 -7.78 8.90 -39.57
CA GLY A 127 -6.40 8.84 -40.08
C GLY A 127 -5.34 9.50 -39.19
N LYS A 128 -5.72 10.08 -38.04
CA LYS A 128 -4.82 10.70 -37.07
C LYS A 128 -4.71 9.85 -35.81
N LEU A 129 -3.49 9.70 -35.28
CA LEU A 129 -3.24 9.06 -33.99
C LEU A 129 -3.51 10.07 -32.86
N LEU A 130 -4.53 9.81 -32.05
CA LEU A 130 -4.89 10.63 -30.90
C LEU A 130 -4.57 9.87 -29.61
N HIS A 131 -4.07 10.59 -28.60
CA HIS A 131 -3.85 10.05 -27.25
C HIS A 131 -4.98 10.47 -26.32
N VAL A 132 -5.91 9.56 -26.04
CA VAL A 132 -7.08 9.81 -25.21
C VAL A 132 -6.81 9.38 -23.78
N ALA A 133 -7.21 10.18 -22.78
CA ALA A 133 -7.08 9.83 -21.38
C ALA A 133 -8.06 8.69 -21.02
N LYS A 134 -7.53 7.59 -20.47
CA LYS A 134 -8.29 6.40 -20.05
C LYS A 134 -9.00 6.55 -18.70
N GLY A 135 -8.71 7.62 -17.97
CA GLY A 135 -9.25 7.82 -16.64
C GLY A 135 -8.77 9.11 -15.97
N PRO A 136 -9.15 9.34 -14.73
CA PRO A 136 -8.75 10.54 -14.02
C PRO A 136 -7.23 10.54 -13.77
N ARG A 137 -6.65 11.74 -13.76
CA ARG A 137 -5.26 11.92 -13.31
C ARG A 137 -5.14 11.51 -11.83
N ALA A 138 -4.30 10.52 -11.56
CA ALA A 138 -4.12 9.91 -10.24
C ALA A 138 -2.66 9.50 -10.01
N LEU A 139 -2.34 9.02 -8.82
CA LEU A 139 -1.02 8.46 -8.54
C LEU A 139 -0.77 7.24 -9.42
N PRO A 140 0.37 7.17 -10.12
CA PRO A 140 0.70 6.03 -10.96
C PRO A 140 1.01 4.78 -10.12
N GLN A 141 0.75 3.62 -10.71
CA GLN A 141 1.05 2.32 -10.11
C GLN A 141 2.42 1.81 -10.55
N GLY A 142 3.19 1.26 -9.64
CA GLY A 142 4.42 0.54 -9.96
C GLY A 142 5.67 1.12 -9.34
N ALA A 143 6.40 1.99 -10.02
CA ALA A 143 7.66 2.57 -9.56
C ALA A 143 7.62 4.10 -9.36
N PRO A 144 6.57 4.65 -8.74
CA PRO A 144 6.45 6.08 -8.52
C PRO A 144 7.38 6.53 -7.38
N THR A 145 7.99 7.69 -7.54
CA THR A 145 8.89 8.25 -6.52
C THR A 145 8.11 8.82 -5.33
N THR A 146 7.06 9.59 -5.60
CA THR A 146 6.30 10.34 -4.58
C THR A 146 5.07 9.58 -4.05
N SER A 147 4.50 8.65 -4.82
CA SER A 147 3.21 8.01 -4.49
C SER A 147 3.20 7.32 -3.13
N PRO A 148 4.23 6.57 -2.72
CA PRO A 148 4.23 5.93 -1.40
C PRO A 148 4.18 6.91 -0.24
N GLY A 149 4.98 7.98 -0.27
CA GLY A 149 4.99 9.00 0.77
C GLY A 149 3.65 9.78 0.83
N ILE A 150 3.13 10.18 -0.34
CA ILE A 150 1.83 10.87 -0.43
C ILE A 150 0.70 10.00 0.13
N THR A 151 0.64 8.72 -0.22
CA THR A 151 -0.39 7.81 0.30
C THR A 151 -0.26 7.58 1.78
N ASN A 152 0.95 7.49 2.32
CA ASN A 152 1.18 7.37 3.77
C ASN A 152 0.62 8.59 4.52
N ALA A 153 0.88 9.80 4.04
CA ALA A 153 0.33 11.02 4.64
C ALA A 153 -1.21 11.12 4.50
N LEU A 154 -1.77 10.73 3.35
CA LEU A 154 -3.22 10.67 3.15
C LEU A 154 -3.92 9.66 4.07
N CYS A 155 -3.26 8.56 4.36
CA CYS A 155 -3.79 7.52 5.24
C CYS A 155 -3.71 7.86 6.75
N LEU A 156 -3.15 9.01 7.14
CA LEU A 156 -3.00 9.39 8.56
C LEU A 156 -4.32 9.25 9.34
N LYS A 157 -5.43 9.74 8.79
CA LYS A 157 -6.75 9.68 9.45
C LYS A 157 -7.32 8.26 9.43
N LEU A 158 -7.19 7.56 8.32
CA LEU A 158 -7.56 6.16 8.19
C LEU A 158 -6.84 5.31 9.24
N ASP A 159 -5.51 5.43 9.33
CA ASP A 159 -4.69 4.68 10.27
C ASP A 159 -5.03 4.99 11.74
N LYS A 160 -5.32 6.26 12.07
CA LYS A 160 -5.80 6.65 13.40
C LYS A 160 -7.10 5.92 13.78
N ARG A 161 -8.08 5.90 12.87
CA ARG A 161 -9.38 5.25 13.08
C ARG A 161 -9.25 3.73 13.17
N LEU A 162 -8.48 3.11 12.26
CA LEU A 162 -8.25 1.67 12.29
C LEU A 162 -7.45 1.22 13.52
N SER A 163 -6.46 2.01 13.96
CA SER A 163 -5.73 1.73 15.20
C SER A 163 -6.63 1.80 16.43
N ALA A 164 -7.50 2.79 16.52
CA ALA A 164 -8.46 2.92 17.61
C ALA A 164 -9.48 1.75 17.60
N LEU A 165 -9.99 1.38 16.43
CA LEU A 165 -10.87 0.22 16.27
C LEU A 165 -10.17 -1.08 16.70
N ALA A 166 -8.95 -1.31 16.21
CA ALA A 166 -8.16 -2.48 16.55
C ALA A 166 -7.93 -2.58 18.06
N LYS A 167 -7.51 -1.48 18.70
CA LYS A 167 -7.30 -1.43 20.15
C LYS A 167 -8.57 -1.79 20.92
N ARG A 168 -9.74 -1.26 20.53
CA ARG A 168 -11.02 -1.57 21.19
C ARG A 168 -11.42 -3.03 21.08
N LEU A 169 -11.09 -3.69 19.96
CA LEU A 169 -11.41 -5.09 19.72
C LEU A 169 -10.29 -6.06 20.16
N GLY A 170 -9.21 -5.55 20.77
CA GLY A 170 -8.07 -6.33 21.23
C GLY A 170 -7.15 -6.82 20.13
N PHE A 171 -7.14 -6.15 18.96
CA PHE A 171 -6.22 -6.43 17.85
C PHE A 171 -5.03 -5.48 17.84
N THR A 172 -3.91 -5.97 17.31
CA THR A 172 -2.78 -5.15 16.84
C THR A 172 -3.01 -4.82 15.37
N TYR A 173 -2.77 -3.57 14.98
CA TYR A 173 -2.93 -3.10 13.60
C TYR A 173 -1.64 -2.55 13.04
N THR A 174 -1.32 -2.90 11.80
CA THR A 174 -0.29 -2.25 10.98
C THR A 174 -0.75 -2.15 9.53
N ARG A 175 -0.12 -1.26 8.77
CA ARG A 175 -0.33 -1.11 7.33
C ARG A 175 1.00 -1.13 6.56
N TYR A 176 1.05 -1.89 5.50
CA TYR A 176 2.14 -1.88 4.53
C TYR A 176 1.58 -1.55 3.14
N ALA A 177 1.68 -0.29 2.72
CA ALA A 177 1.02 0.24 1.52
C ALA A 177 -0.51 0.02 1.57
N ASP A 178 -1.04 -0.82 0.67
CA ASP A 178 -2.43 -1.25 0.55
C ASP A 178 -2.81 -2.42 1.46
N ASP A 179 -1.83 -3.10 2.07
CA ASP A 179 -2.02 -4.28 2.92
C ASP A 179 -2.30 -3.84 4.37
N LEU A 180 -3.54 -3.96 4.83
CA LEU A 180 -3.96 -3.75 6.21
C LEU A 180 -3.84 -5.08 6.95
N THR A 181 -3.06 -5.14 8.02
CA THR A 181 -2.88 -6.36 8.81
C THR A 181 -3.37 -6.14 10.24
N PHE A 182 -4.21 -7.07 10.69
CA PHE A 182 -4.71 -7.11 12.07
C PHE A 182 -4.33 -8.45 12.69
N SER A 183 -3.88 -8.47 13.94
CA SER A 183 -3.62 -9.71 14.65
C SER A 183 -4.21 -9.70 16.05
N TRP A 184 -4.70 -10.84 16.46
CA TRP A 184 -5.27 -11.05 17.78
C TRP A 184 -4.51 -12.16 18.50
N THR A 185 -4.14 -11.90 19.76
CA THR A 185 -3.42 -12.83 20.62
C THR A 185 -4.16 -12.94 21.94
N LYS A 186 -4.60 -14.14 22.31
CA LYS A 186 -5.36 -14.39 23.54
C LYS A 186 -4.61 -13.96 24.79
N ALA A 187 -3.33 -14.31 24.87
CA ALA A 187 -2.47 -13.97 26.02
C ALA A 187 -2.30 -12.45 26.23
N LYS A 188 -2.54 -11.64 25.20
CA LYS A 188 -2.46 -10.17 25.27
C LYS A 188 -3.78 -9.50 25.69
N GLN A 189 -4.86 -10.29 25.93
CA GLN A 189 -6.15 -9.73 26.33
C GLN A 189 -6.14 -9.40 27.84
N PRO A 190 -6.83 -8.32 28.27
CA PRO A 190 -6.86 -7.89 29.67
C PRO A 190 -7.39 -8.94 30.65
N LYS A 191 -8.31 -9.77 30.19
CA LYS A 191 -8.88 -10.89 30.98
C LYS A 191 -9.02 -12.11 30.07
N PRO A 192 -7.96 -12.86 29.81
CA PRO A 192 -8.00 -13.97 28.87
C PRO A 192 -8.85 -15.13 29.43
N ARG A 193 -10.02 -15.38 28.82
CA ARG A 193 -10.88 -16.53 29.15
C ARG A 193 -10.57 -17.69 28.21
N ARG A 194 -10.68 -18.94 28.69
CA ARG A 194 -10.42 -20.14 27.88
C ARG A 194 -11.28 -20.18 26.61
N THR A 195 -12.51 -19.70 26.69
CA THR A 195 -13.51 -19.69 25.60
C THR A 195 -13.50 -18.41 24.76
N GLN A 196 -12.65 -17.43 25.08
CA GLN A 196 -12.61 -16.15 24.38
C GLN A 196 -12.19 -16.33 22.93
N ARG A 197 -13.05 -15.90 22.01
CA ARG A 197 -12.83 -15.91 20.56
C ARG A 197 -12.58 -14.49 20.03
N PRO A 198 -11.69 -14.33 19.02
CA PRO A 198 -11.48 -13.03 18.39
C PRO A 198 -12.74 -12.60 17.62
N PRO A 199 -13.21 -11.36 17.75
CA PRO A 199 -14.40 -10.85 17.06
C PRO A 199 -14.10 -10.49 15.60
N VAL A 200 -13.68 -11.45 14.78
CA VAL A 200 -13.21 -11.24 13.40
C VAL A 200 -14.32 -10.68 12.50
N ALA A 201 -15.54 -11.17 12.61
CA ALA A 201 -16.66 -10.68 11.79
C ALA A 201 -16.95 -9.20 12.08
N VAL A 202 -16.99 -8.82 13.36
CA VAL A 202 -17.15 -7.43 13.79
C VAL A 202 -16.00 -6.56 13.30
N LEU A 203 -14.75 -7.06 13.39
CA LEU A 203 -13.59 -6.35 12.86
C LEU A 203 -13.75 -6.05 11.37
N LEU A 204 -14.07 -7.07 10.55
CA LEU A 204 -14.17 -6.93 9.10
C LEU A 204 -15.27 -5.95 8.69
N SER A 205 -16.47 -6.05 9.29
CA SER A 205 -17.58 -5.10 9.04
C SER A 205 -17.16 -3.66 9.36
N ARG A 206 -16.56 -3.43 10.53
CA ARG A 206 -16.13 -2.10 10.95
C ARG A 206 -14.94 -1.56 10.16
N VAL A 207 -14.02 -2.42 9.72
CA VAL A 207 -12.92 -2.02 8.82
C VAL A 207 -13.47 -1.53 7.50
N GLN A 208 -14.44 -2.22 6.92
CA GLN A 208 -15.09 -1.80 5.68
C GLN A 208 -15.77 -0.44 5.85
N GLU A 209 -16.58 -0.26 6.89
CA GLU A 209 -17.24 1.03 7.19
C GLU A 209 -16.22 2.18 7.35
N VAL A 210 -15.11 1.94 8.07
CA VAL A 210 -14.07 2.96 8.27
C VAL A 210 -13.37 3.30 6.96
N VAL A 211 -13.02 2.29 6.14
CA VAL A 211 -12.36 2.48 4.84
C VAL A 211 -13.25 3.28 3.88
N GLU A 212 -14.53 2.94 3.79
CA GLU A 212 -15.48 3.62 2.91
C GLU A 212 -15.77 5.05 3.37
N ALA A 213 -15.90 5.27 4.69
CA ALA A 213 -16.13 6.60 5.27
C ALA A 213 -14.96 7.58 5.10
N GLU A 214 -13.72 7.10 4.93
CA GLU A 214 -12.56 7.97 4.62
C GLU A 214 -12.50 8.39 3.14
N GLY A 215 -13.52 8.05 2.40
CA GLY A 215 -13.84 8.58 1.08
C GLY A 215 -12.85 8.18 0.00
N ARG A 216 -13.16 7.11 -0.75
CA ARG A 216 -12.55 6.66 -1.99
C ARG A 216 -11.53 5.52 -1.90
N PHE A 217 -11.19 4.99 -0.71
CA PHE A 217 -10.63 3.66 -0.62
C PHE A 217 -11.76 2.63 -0.58
N ARG A 218 -11.48 1.46 -1.13
CA ARG A 218 -12.40 0.30 -1.10
C ARG A 218 -11.62 -0.93 -0.69
N VAL A 219 -12.23 -1.77 0.12
CA VAL A 219 -11.68 -3.10 0.42
C VAL A 219 -11.78 -3.97 -0.83
N HIS A 220 -10.72 -4.72 -1.12
CA HIS A 220 -10.75 -5.68 -2.23
C HIS A 220 -11.57 -6.91 -1.80
N PRO A 221 -12.67 -7.26 -2.50
CA PRO A 221 -13.60 -8.28 -2.04
C PRO A 221 -12.95 -9.66 -1.87
N ASP A 222 -12.07 -10.04 -2.81
CA ASP A 222 -11.54 -11.41 -2.88
C ASP A 222 -10.20 -11.59 -2.18
N LYS A 223 -9.60 -10.53 -1.65
CA LYS A 223 -8.26 -10.59 -1.04
C LYS A 223 -8.23 -10.57 0.48
N THR A 224 -9.40 -10.54 1.12
CA THR A 224 -9.46 -10.69 2.58
C THR A 224 -9.07 -12.11 2.97
N ARG A 225 -8.13 -12.23 3.91
CA ARG A 225 -7.64 -13.52 4.40
C ARG A 225 -7.64 -13.55 5.93
N VAL A 226 -8.12 -14.66 6.48
CA VAL A 226 -8.10 -14.94 7.92
C VAL A 226 -7.28 -16.20 8.14
N ALA A 227 -6.12 -16.08 8.76
CA ALA A 227 -5.24 -17.19 9.09
C ALA A 227 -5.23 -17.43 10.60
N ARG A 228 -5.55 -18.66 11.04
CA ARG A 228 -5.58 -19.07 12.44
C ARG A 228 -4.29 -19.81 12.81
N LYS A 229 -4.03 -20.00 14.10
CA LYS A 229 -2.80 -20.60 14.64
C LYS A 229 -2.42 -21.96 14.01
N GLY A 230 -3.37 -22.78 13.61
CA GLY A 230 -3.13 -24.05 12.93
C GLY A 230 -2.72 -23.94 11.45
N THR A 231 -2.80 -22.73 10.86
CA THR A 231 -2.46 -22.51 9.46
C THR A 231 -1.26 -21.57 9.33
N ARG A 232 -0.62 -21.55 8.14
CA ARG A 232 0.51 -20.65 7.88
C ARG A 232 0.05 -19.20 7.87
N GLN A 233 0.51 -18.42 8.84
CA GLN A 233 0.27 -16.98 8.94
C GLN A 233 1.40 -16.24 8.26
N ARG A 234 1.07 -15.41 7.25
CA ARG A 234 2.05 -14.60 6.52
C ARG A 234 1.70 -13.12 6.63
N VAL A 235 2.71 -12.30 6.95
CA VAL A 235 2.62 -10.83 6.95
C VAL A 235 3.75 -10.30 6.10
N THR A 236 3.44 -9.48 5.09
CA THR A 236 4.43 -8.93 4.11
C THR A 236 5.43 -9.96 3.58
N GLY A 237 4.94 -11.18 3.31
CA GLY A 237 5.77 -12.28 2.78
C GLY A 237 6.46 -13.15 3.84
N LEU A 238 6.59 -12.69 5.08
CA LEU A 238 7.23 -13.43 6.17
C LEU A 238 6.22 -14.28 6.96
N VAL A 239 6.65 -15.43 7.45
CA VAL A 239 5.87 -16.33 8.32
C VAL A 239 6.01 -15.86 9.76
N VAL A 240 4.88 -15.60 10.44
CA VAL A 240 4.82 -15.04 11.80
C VAL A 240 4.27 -16.00 12.84
N ASN A 241 3.94 -17.25 12.46
CA ASN A 241 3.52 -18.26 13.42
C ASN A 241 4.57 -18.42 14.53
N ALA A 242 4.11 -18.60 15.77
CA ALA A 242 4.98 -18.99 16.85
C ALA A 242 5.74 -20.28 16.47
N ALA A 243 7.00 -20.28 16.72
CA ALA A 243 7.88 -21.44 16.57
C ALA A 243 8.47 -21.77 17.95
N GLY A 244 9.20 -22.88 18.07
CA GLY A 244 9.86 -23.25 19.32
C GLY A 244 10.70 -22.11 19.91
N LYS A 245 11.11 -22.26 21.17
CA LYS A 245 11.78 -21.18 21.95
C LYS A 245 12.97 -20.53 21.24
N ASP A 246 13.70 -21.28 20.40
CA ASP A 246 14.91 -20.80 19.70
C ASP A 246 14.66 -20.39 18.24
N ALA A 247 13.41 -20.36 17.79
CA ALA A 247 13.13 -20.01 16.39
C ALA A 247 12.97 -18.49 16.22
N PRO A 248 13.50 -17.93 15.10
CA PRO A 248 13.38 -16.50 14.83
C PRO A 248 11.91 -16.08 14.72
N ALA A 249 11.63 -14.90 15.22
CA ALA A 249 10.31 -14.31 15.38
C ALA A 249 9.51 -14.19 14.08
N ALA A 250 10.20 -13.90 12.96
CA ALA A 250 9.63 -13.87 11.62
C ALA A 250 10.59 -14.58 10.66
N ARG A 251 10.06 -15.41 9.77
CA ARG A 251 10.87 -16.32 8.95
C ARG A 251 10.52 -16.19 7.48
N VAL A 252 11.54 -16.32 6.64
CA VAL A 252 11.34 -16.49 5.20
C VAL A 252 10.66 -17.85 4.96
N PRO A 253 9.63 -17.93 4.11
CA PRO A 253 8.98 -19.19 3.76
C PRO A 253 9.98 -20.21 3.18
N ARG A 254 9.85 -21.48 3.54
CA ARG A 254 10.78 -22.55 3.10
C ARG A 254 10.84 -22.72 1.59
N ASP A 255 9.73 -22.51 0.91
CA ASP A 255 9.64 -22.51 -0.56
C ASP A 255 10.57 -21.45 -1.20
N VAL A 256 10.59 -20.23 -0.66
CA VAL A 256 11.47 -19.15 -1.13
C VAL A 256 12.94 -19.49 -0.85
N VAL A 257 13.25 -20.03 0.32
CA VAL A 257 14.64 -20.47 0.64
C VAL A 257 15.11 -21.56 -0.30
N ARG A 258 14.25 -22.56 -0.63
CA ARG A 258 14.57 -23.62 -1.58
C ARG A 258 14.83 -23.07 -2.99
N GLN A 259 13.95 -22.17 -3.46
CA GLN A 259 14.13 -21.50 -4.77
C GLN A 259 15.42 -20.71 -4.84
N LEU A 260 15.78 -19.98 -3.78
CA LEU A 260 17.04 -19.23 -3.74
C LEU A 260 18.26 -20.17 -3.77
N ARG A 261 18.23 -21.25 -2.99
CA ARG A 261 19.31 -22.27 -3.00
C ARG A 261 19.48 -22.90 -4.38
N ALA A 262 18.38 -23.29 -5.04
CA ALA A 262 18.42 -23.83 -6.39
C ALA A 262 18.97 -22.81 -7.39
N ALA A 263 18.55 -21.54 -7.32
CA ALA A 263 19.05 -20.49 -8.21
C ALA A 263 20.56 -20.21 -8.03
N ILE A 264 21.08 -20.29 -6.80
CA ILE A 264 22.51 -20.16 -6.52
C ILE A 264 23.27 -21.37 -7.07
N HIS A 265 22.76 -22.59 -6.86
CA HIS A 265 23.37 -23.82 -7.35
C HIS A 265 23.48 -23.86 -8.88
N ASN A 266 22.41 -23.46 -9.58
CA ASN A 266 22.35 -23.44 -11.04
C ASN A 266 23.17 -22.31 -11.70
N ARG A 267 23.78 -21.40 -10.93
CA ARG A 267 24.67 -20.36 -11.43
C ARG A 267 26.16 -20.76 -11.38
N LYS A 268 26.47 -21.93 -10.82
CA LYS A 268 27.78 -22.58 -10.94
C LYS A 268 27.83 -23.43 -12.21
#